data_a42944887abfe9601330dc15ce0e19d7
#
_entry.id   a42944887abfe9601330dc15ce0e19d7
#
_cell.length_a   1.000
_cell.length_b   1.000
_cell.length_c   1.000
_cell.angle_alpha   90.00
_cell.angle_beta   90.00
_cell.angle_gamma   90.00
#
_symmetry.space_group_name_H-M   'P 1'
#
loop_
_entity.id
_entity.type
_entity.pdbx_description
1 polymer ?
#
loop_
_entity_poly.entity_id
_entity_poly.type
_entity_poly.pdbx_seq_one_letter_code
_entity_poly.pdbx_strand_id
1 'polypeptide(L)'
;MNHKIAILSDIHGNVTALEAVIADAKAQGVSEYWLMGDIFLPGPGANDLVALLKDLPITASVRGNWDDCVLEALDGQYSLEDPQEVQLLRMTQYLMERMDPATIDWLRSLPMLEKREVDGLRFSLSHNLPNKNYGGDLLVENDTEKFDQLLDDEVDVAVYGHVHKQLLRYGSQGQQIINPGSIGMPYFNWEALKNHRAQYAVIEVENGELVNILFRKVSYDYEA
;
A
#
# COMPACT_ATOMS: atom_id res chain seq x y z
N MET A 1 9.08 9.95 21.99
CA MET A 1 7.99 10.80 21.38
C MET A 1 6.90 9.86 20.93
N ASN A 2 5.64 10.29 20.94
CA ASN A 2 4.58 9.43 20.37
C ASN A 2 4.50 9.66 18.85
N HIS A 3 4.85 8.64 18.08
CA HIS A 3 4.71 8.65 16.62
C HIS A 3 3.40 7.96 16.25
N LYS A 4 2.54 8.69 15.58
CA LYS A 4 1.26 8.17 15.08
C LYS A 4 1.24 8.18 13.56
N ILE A 5 1.33 6.99 12.99
CA ILE A 5 1.63 6.78 11.57
C ILE A 5 0.44 6.10 10.90
N ALA A 6 -0.06 6.66 9.80
CA ALA A 6 -1.04 5.99 8.94
C ALA A 6 -0.30 5.17 7.87
N ILE A 7 -0.69 3.92 7.72
CA ILE A 7 -0.19 3.01 6.70
C ILE A 7 -1.24 2.90 5.60
N LEU A 8 -0.93 3.45 4.43
CA LEU A 8 -1.77 3.48 3.23
C LEU A 8 -1.26 2.45 2.23
N SER A 9 -2.12 1.61 1.70
CA SER A 9 -1.75 0.57 0.73
C SER A 9 -2.85 0.37 -0.30
N ASP A 10 -2.44 -0.06 -1.49
CA ASP A 10 -3.36 -0.57 -2.50
C ASP A 10 -4.49 0.44 -2.78
N ILE A 11 -4.10 1.68 -3.14
CA ILE A 11 -5.03 2.78 -3.42
C ILE A 11 -5.73 2.54 -4.76
N HIS A 12 -5.02 1.94 -5.72
CA HIS A 12 -5.57 1.53 -7.00
C HIS A 12 -6.33 2.63 -7.76
N GLY A 13 -5.82 3.86 -7.72
CA GLY A 13 -6.43 4.98 -8.42
C GLY A 13 -7.78 5.44 -7.88
N ASN A 14 -8.19 5.02 -6.66
CA ASN A 14 -9.47 5.38 -6.06
C ASN A 14 -9.36 6.68 -5.25
N VAL A 15 -9.60 7.80 -5.92
CA VAL A 15 -9.47 9.16 -5.35
C VAL A 15 -10.44 9.37 -4.19
N THR A 16 -11.72 9.03 -4.36
CA THR A 16 -12.76 9.26 -3.33
C THR A 16 -12.52 8.44 -2.06
N ALA A 17 -12.02 7.21 -2.21
CA ALA A 17 -11.62 6.38 -1.07
C ALA A 17 -10.40 6.98 -0.35
N LEU A 18 -9.40 7.48 -1.09
CA LEU A 18 -8.22 8.11 -0.51
C LEU A 18 -8.58 9.40 0.24
N GLU A 19 -9.44 10.25 -0.31
CA GLU A 19 -9.92 11.48 0.37
C GLU A 19 -10.58 11.15 1.71
N ALA A 20 -11.45 10.14 1.74
CA ALA A 20 -12.11 9.71 2.98
C ALA A 20 -11.11 9.17 4.01
N VAL A 21 -10.13 8.39 3.57
CA VAL A 21 -9.06 7.86 4.43
C VAL A 21 -8.19 8.98 4.99
N ILE A 22 -7.80 9.96 4.18
CA ILE A 22 -7.01 11.13 4.62
C ILE A 22 -7.79 11.92 5.68
N ALA A 23 -9.09 12.15 5.47
CA ALA A 23 -9.93 12.86 6.43
C ALA A 23 -10.02 12.10 7.77
N ASP A 24 -10.21 10.79 7.73
CA ASP A 24 -10.26 9.94 8.93
C ASP A 24 -8.89 9.87 9.64
N ALA A 25 -7.79 9.73 8.90
CA ALA A 25 -6.44 9.71 9.47
C ALA A 25 -6.09 11.04 10.19
N LYS A 26 -6.45 12.17 9.59
CA LYS A 26 -6.31 13.49 10.25
C LYS A 26 -7.14 13.56 11.54
N ALA A 27 -8.36 13.04 11.54
CA ALA A 27 -9.21 12.98 12.74
C ALA A 27 -8.65 12.04 13.82
N GLN A 28 -7.88 11.01 13.43
CA GLN A 28 -7.14 10.15 14.37
C GLN A 28 -5.88 10.83 14.93
N GLY A 29 -5.51 12.02 14.45
CA GLY A 29 -4.31 12.74 14.90
C GLY A 29 -3.01 12.14 14.35
N VAL A 30 -3.06 11.57 13.16
CA VAL A 30 -1.88 11.04 12.46
C VAL A 30 -0.93 12.19 12.10
N SER A 31 0.37 11.97 12.33
CA SER A 31 1.44 12.93 12.03
C SER A 31 2.32 12.52 10.84
N GLU A 32 2.30 11.24 10.46
CA GLU A 32 3.13 10.67 9.40
C GLU A 32 2.33 9.65 8.58
N TYR A 33 2.72 9.49 7.32
CA TYR A 33 2.09 8.53 6.40
C TYR A 33 3.15 7.65 5.74
N TRP A 34 2.88 6.35 5.66
CA TRP A 34 3.65 5.38 4.89
C TRP A 34 2.81 4.84 3.74
N LEU A 35 3.42 4.73 2.56
CA LEU A 35 2.76 4.33 1.32
C LEU A 35 3.32 2.98 0.85
N MET A 36 2.46 1.96 0.83
CA MET A 36 2.87 0.57 0.64
C MET A 36 2.69 0.06 -0.80
N GLY A 37 2.64 0.96 -1.79
CA GLY A 37 2.54 0.61 -3.21
C GLY A 37 1.11 0.39 -3.71
N ASP A 38 1.01 0.00 -4.97
CA ASP A 38 -0.23 -0.11 -5.74
C ASP A 38 -1.05 1.18 -5.69
N ILE A 39 -0.40 2.27 -6.10
CA ILE A 39 -0.93 3.62 -6.04
C ILE A 39 -1.97 3.83 -7.15
N PHE A 40 -1.61 3.41 -8.36
CA PHE A 40 -2.40 3.58 -9.57
C PHE A 40 -3.07 2.27 -10.00
N LEU A 41 -3.92 2.35 -11.01
CA LEU A 41 -4.59 1.22 -11.66
C LEU A 41 -5.20 0.16 -10.69
N PRO A 42 -6.35 -0.44 -11.11
CA PRO A 42 -7.11 -0.17 -12.34
C PRO A 42 -8.03 1.06 -12.28
N GLY A 43 -8.13 1.75 -11.15
CA GLY A 43 -8.93 2.97 -11.00
C GLY A 43 -8.37 4.17 -11.80
N PRO A 44 -9.15 5.22 -12.00
CA PRO A 44 -8.84 6.30 -12.92
C PRO A 44 -7.95 7.40 -12.35
N GLY A 45 -7.69 7.43 -11.04
CA GLY A 45 -6.94 8.49 -10.37
C GLY A 45 -5.53 8.64 -10.90
N ALA A 46 -5.15 9.86 -11.22
CA ALA A 46 -3.86 10.24 -11.78
C ALA A 46 -3.28 11.46 -11.04
N ASN A 47 -3.19 12.64 -11.69
CA ASN A 47 -2.67 13.86 -11.05
C ASN A 47 -3.52 14.34 -9.86
N ASP A 48 -4.82 14.11 -9.88
CA ASP A 48 -5.73 14.38 -8.78
C ASP A 48 -5.39 13.56 -7.53
N LEU A 49 -5.12 12.26 -7.70
CA LEU A 49 -4.64 11.38 -6.63
C LEU A 49 -3.27 11.85 -6.11
N VAL A 50 -2.34 12.16 -7.03
CA VAL A 50 -1.00 12.64 -6.67
C VAL A 50 -1.05 13.97 -5.91
N ALA A 51 -1.98 14.87 -6.26
CA ALA A 51 -2.18 16.11 -5.53
C ALA A 51 -2.54 15.85 -4.05
N LEU A 52 -3.40 14.89 -3.78
CA LEU A 52 -3.75 14.50 -2.40
C LEU A 52 -2.53 13.95 -1.64
N LEU A 53 -1.70 13.12 -2.29
CA LEU A 53 -0.51 12.54 -1.67
C LEU A 53 0.58 13.58 -1.40
N LYS A 54 0.77 14.57 -2.29
CA LYS A 54 1.77 15.65 -2.12
C LYS A 54 1.53 16.51 -0.88
N ASP A 55 0.29 16.62 -0.44
CA ASP A 55 -0.09 17.41 0.75
C ASP A 55 0.12 16.64 2.07
N LEU A 56 0.53 15.37 2.00
CA LEU A 56 0.74 14.53 3.17
C LEU A 56 2.22 14.46 3.56
N PRO A 57 2.54 14.44 4.86
CA PRO A 57 3.89 14.15 5.35
C PRO A 57 4.22 12.65 5.18
N ILE A 58 4.41 12.22 3.93
CA ILE A 58 4.82 10.85 3.61
C ILE A 58 6.30 10.72 3.94
N THR A 59 6.64 9.83 4.86
CA THR A 59 8.00 9.62 5.36
C THR A 59 8.61 8.29 4.91
N ALA A 60 7.80 7.37 4.37
CA ALA A 60 8.26 6.13 3.75
C ALA A 60 7.34 5.75 2.57
N SER A 61 7.93 5.14 1.53
CA SER A 61 7.17 4.69 0.36
C SER A 61 7.84 3.51 -0.33
N VAL A 62 7.08 2.51 -0.72
CA VAL A 62 7.53 1.40 -1.55
C VAL A 62 6.65 1.27 -2.79
N ARG A 63 7.18 0.59 -3.81
CA ARG A 63 6.50 0.36 -5.09
C ARG A 63 5.77 -0.98 -5.07
N GLY A 64 4.53 -1.00 -5.59
CA GLY A 64 3.74 -2.20 -5.76
C GLY A 64 3.83 -2.84 -7.15
N ASN A 65 3.15 -3.96 -7.34
CA ASN A 65 3.19 -4.67 -8.62
C ASN A 65 2.37 -3.97 -9.72
N TRP A 66 1.29 -3.27 -9.38
CA TRP A 66 0.56 -2.46 -10.37
C TRP A 66 1.35 -1.23 -10.78
N ASP A 67 2.14 -0.66 -9.86
CA ASP A 67 3.06 0.43 -10.18
C ASP A 67 4.15 -0.05 -11.16
N ASP A 68 4.70 -1.26 -10.97
CA ASP A 68 5.62 -1.88 -11.93
C ASP A 68 4.93 -2.14 -13.28
N CYS A 69 3.69 -2.64 -13.30
CA CYS A 69 2.93 -2.82 -14.54
C CYS A 69 2.80 -1.51 -15.34
N VAL A 70 2.58 -0.36 -14.67
CA VAL A 70 2.57 0.95 -15.35
C VAL A 70 3.93 1.24 -15.98
N LEU A 71 5.02 1.04 -15.24
CA LEU A 71 6.38 1.31 -15.72
C LEU A 71 6.79 0.38 -16.85
N GLU A 72 6.48 -0.91 -16.77
CA GLU A 72 6.72 -1.92 -17.80
C GLU A 72 5.97 -1.60 -19.10
N ALA A 73 4.71 -1.16 -18.98
CA ALA A 73 3.92 -0.73 -20.13
C ALA A 73 4.53 0.51 -20.82
N LEU A 74 5.04 1.47 -20.03
CA LEU A 74 5.74 2.65 -20.52
C LEU A 74 7.05 2.30 -21.23
N ASP A 75 7.75 1.29 -20.75
CA ASP A 75 9.03 0.83 -21.28
C ASP A 75 8.84 -0.12 -22.49
N GLY A 76 7.57 -0.36 -22.92
CA GLY A 76 7.25 -1.16 -24.09
C GLY A 76 7.46 -2.67 -23.89
N GLN A 77 7.36 -3.15 -22.67
CA GLN A 77 7.61 -4.56 -22.34
C GLN A 77 6.43 -5.48 -22.62
N TYR A 78 5.25 -4.93 -22.95
CA TYR A 78 4.04 -5.70 -23.20
C TYR A 78 3.76 -5.93 -24.68
N SER A 79 3.19 -7.11 -24.98
CA SER A 79 2.80 -7.53 -26.32
C SER A 79 1.41 -7.03 -26.70
N LEU A 80 1.21 -6.71 -27.97
CA LEU A 80 -0.12 -6.43 -28.53
C LEU A 80 -0.90 -7.70 -28.91
N GLU A 81 -0.30 -8.87 -28.72
CA GLU A 81 -0.92 -10.17 -29.05
C GLU A 81 -1.67 -10.78 -27.85
N ASP A 82 -1.30 -10.40 -26.61
CA ASP A 82 -1.98 -10.86 -25.40
C ASP A 82 -3.12 -9.88 -25.02
N PRO A 83 -4.39 -10.33 -24.95
CA PRO A 83 -5.51 -9.48 -24.57
C PRO A 83 -5.40 -8.84 -23.18
N GLN A 84 -4.74 -9.50 -22.22
CA GLN A 84 -4.55 -8.97 -20.87
C GLN A 84 -3.52 -7.84 -20.89
N GLU A 85 -2.42 -8.01 -21.60
CA GLU A 85 -1.39 -6.99 -21.79
C GLU A 85 -1.93 -5.80 -22.60
N VAL A 86 -2.76 -6.05 -23.63
CA VAL A 86 -3.46 -4.97 -24.36
C VAL A 86 -4.37 -4.16 -23.45
N GLN A 87 -5.10 -4.80 -22.53
CA GLN A 87 -5.93 -4.09 -21.58
C GLN A 87 -5.09 -3.22 -20.65
N LEU A 88 -3.99 -3.74 -20.13
CA LEU A 88 -3.08 -3.02 -19.27
C LEU A 88 -2.43 -1.82 -19.98
N LEU A 89 -1.99 -2.00 -21.23
CA LEU A 89 -1.49 -0.92 -22.08
C LEU A 89 -2.52 0.21 -22.24
N ARG A 90 -3.79 -0.12 -22.45
CA ARG A 90 -4.87 0.88 -22.57
C ARG A 90 -5.09 1.65 -21.26
N MET A 91 -5.09 0.95 -20.14
CA MET A 91 -5.23 1.59 -18.83
C MET A 91 -4.03 2.50 -18.54
N THR A 92 -2.81 2.04 -18.85
CA THR A 92 -1.60 2.86 -18.70
C THR A 92 -1.62 4.08 -19.63
N GLN A 93 -2.07 3.92 -20.89
CA GLN A 93 -2.22 5.05 -21.81
C GLN A 93 -3.20 6.09 -21.26
N TYR A 94 -4.32 5.66 -20.68
CA TYR A 94 -5.29 6.56 -20.05
C TYR A 94 -4.65 7.35 -18.90
N LEU A 95 -3.82 6.70 -18.06
CA LEU A 95 -3.07 7.37 -17.02
C LEU A 95 -2.09 8.39 -17.58
N MET A 96 -1.31 8.01 -18.60
CA MET A 96 -0.28 8.86 -19.22
C MET A 96 -0.81 10.17 -19.75
N GLU A 97 -2.03 10.16 -20.30
CA GLU A 97 -2.70 11.39 -20.74
C GLU A 97 -3.03 12.35 -19.59
N ARG A 98 -2.93 11.90 -18.34
CA ARG A 98 -3.37 12.61 -17.11
C ARG A 98 -2.29 12.71 -16.04
N MET A 99 -1.09 12.20 -16.31
CA MET A 99 0.04 12.22 -15.39
C MET A 99 1.14 13.15 -15.88
N ASP A 100 1.67 13.93 -14.95
CA ASP A 100 2.87 14.72 -15.23
C ASP A 100 4.12 13.82 -15.30
N PRO A 101 5.10 14.12 -16.16
CA PRO A 101 6.36 13.38 -16.22
C PRO A 101 7.06 13.24 -14.86
N ALA A 102 7.00 14.26 -14.02
CA ALA A 102 7.58 14.23 -12.68
C ALA A 102 6.95 13.16 -11.77
N THR A 103 5.67 12.83 -11.99
CA THR A 103 5.00 11.74 -11.26
C THR A 103 5.53 10.36 -11.66
N ILE A 104 5.85 10.20 -12.96
CA ILE A 104 6.46 8.95 -13.46
C ILE A 104 7.86 8.79 -12.91
N ASP A 105 8.66 9.87 -12.90
CA ASP A 105 10.01 9.86 -12.33
C ASP A 105 9.97 9.53 -10.83
N TRP A 106 9.00 10.09 -10.11
CA TRP A 106 8.77 9.75 -8.71
C TRP A 106 8.43 8.26 -8.55
N LEU A 107 7.48 7.73 -9.34
CA LEU A 107 7.09 6.32 -9.28
C LEU A 107 8.28 5.38 -9.54
N ARG A 108 9.14 5.71 -10.52
CA ARG A 108 10.39 4.97 -10.80
C ARG A 108 11.37 5.01 -9.63
N SER A 109 11.36 6.07 -8.85
CA SER A 109 12.29 6.24 -7.72
C SER A 109 11.89 5.44 -6.48
N LEU A 110 10.66 4.93 -6.41
CA LEU A 110 10.20 4.16 -5.25
C LEU A 110 10.93 2.81 -5.16
N PRO A 111 11.49 2.47 -3.98
CA PRO A 111 12.14 1.19 -3.77
C PRO A 111 11.13 0.04 -3.65
N MET A 112 11.58 -1.20 -3.82
CA MET A 112 10.79 -2.40 -3.48
C MET A 112 10.77 -2.70 -1.98
N LEU A 113 11.84 -2.31 -1.30
CA LEU A 113 12.05 -2.51 0.14
C LEU A 113 12.59 -1.22 0.75
N GLU A 114 11.98 -0.78 1.83
CA GLU A 114 12.50 0.31 2.66
C GLU A 114 12.63 -0.18 4.11
N LYS A 115 13.79 0.04 4.75
CA LYS A 115 13.98 -0.18 6.17
C LYS A 115 13.91 1.17 6.90
N ARG A 116 13.16 1.22 8.00
CA ARG A 116 12.96 2.42 8.81
C ARG A 116 13.19 2.12 10.27
N GLU A 117 13.71 3.10 10.99
CA GLU A 117 13.71 3.10 12.46
C GLU A 117 12.85 4.26 12.96
N VAL A 118 11.95 3.97 13.88
CA VAL A 118 11.08 4.94 14.54
C VAL A 118 11.22 4.73 16.04
N ASP A 119 11.77 5.73 16.73
CA ASP A 119 11.97 5.73 18.19
C ASP A 119 12.66 4.45 18.74
N GLY A 120 13.58 3.86 17.96
CA GLY A 120 14.33 2.63 18.28
C GLY A 120 13.69 1.33 17.78
N LEU A 121 12.46 1.35 17.28
CA LEU A 121 11.79 0.19 16.68
C LEU A 121 12.11 0.10 15.19
N ARG A 122 12.54 -1.08 14.72
CA ARG A 122 13.03 -1.30 13.34
C ARG A 122 11.97 -1.95 12.48
N PHE A 123 11.64 -1.28 11.38
CA PHE A 123 10.63 -1.70 10.42
C PHE A 123 11.22 -2.16 9.10
N SER A 124 10.62 -3.18 8.50
CA SER A 124 10.78 -3.58 7.10
C SER A 124 9.48 -3.28 6.36
N LEU A 125 9.54 -2.51 5.28
CA LEU A 125 8.41 -2.09 4.47
C LEU A 125 8.59 -2.62 3.05
N SER A 126 7.65 -3.44 2.57
CA SER A 126 7.63 -3.94 1.19
C SER A 126 6.19 -4.15 0.74
N HIS A 127 5.94 -4.07 -0.57
CA HIS A 127 4.56 -4.30 -1.04
C HIS A 127 4.13 -5.76 -0.89
N ASN A 128 5.01 -6.69 -1.24
CA ASN A 128 4.86 -8.13 -1.00
C ASN A 128 6.17 -8.62 -0.34
N LEU A 129 6.90 -9.55 -0.93
CA LEU A 129 8.22 -9.94 -0.42
C LEU A 129 9.28 -8.85 -0.68
N PRO A 130 10.34 -8.76 0.12
CA PRO A 130 11.41 -7.75 -0.04
C PRO A 130 12.06 -7.72 -1.43
N ASN A 131 12.06 -8.85 -2.13
CA ASN A 131 12.68 -9.03 -3.44
C ASN A 131 11.69 -9.36 -4.56
N LYS A 132 10.38 -9.38 -4.27
CA LYS A 132 9.33 -9.75 -5.22
C LYS A 132 8.00 -9.14 -4.79
N ASN A 133 7.49 -8.16 -5.52
CA ASN A 133 6.27 -7.43 -5.15
C ASN A 133 4.95 -8.03 -5.66
N TYR A 134 4.95 -9.23 -6.24
CA TYR A 134 3.77 -9.92 -6.78
C TYR A 134 3.68 -11.38 -6.32
N GLY A 135 2.52 -12.02 -6.55
CA GLY A 135 2.28 -13.45 -6.33
C GLY A 135 1.60 -13.78 -5.00
N GLY A 136 1.38 -15.05 -4.76
CA GLY A 136 0.59 -15.57 -3.63
C GLY A 136 1.40 -16.01 -2.41
N ASP A 137 2.64 -15.51 -2.25
CA ASP A 137 3.54 -15.97 -1.20
C ASP A 137 3.07 -15.57 0.22
N LEU A 138 2.38 -14.44 0.35
CA LEU A 138 1.93 -13.88 1.62
C LEU A 138 0.38 -13.87 1.78
N LEU A 139 -0.30 -14.82 1.11
CA LEU A 139 -1.73 -15.01 1.35
C LEU A 139 -1.99 -15.42 2.80
N VAL A 140 -3.11 -14.93 3.37
CA VAL A 140 -3.44 -15.07 4.80
C VAL A 140 -3.47 -16.53 5.27
N GLU A 141 -3.83 -17.44 4.39
CA GLU A 141 -3.90 -18.89 4.60
C GLU A 141 -2.54 -19.61 4.57
N ASN A 142 -1.47 -18.93 4.16
CA ASN A 142 -0.14 -19.52 4.10
C ASN A 142 0.48 -19.69 5.50
N ASP A 143 1.42 -20.64 5.60
CA ASP A 143 2.14 -20.96 6.82
C ASP A 143 3.08 -19.82 7.26
N THR A 144 3.43 -19.82 8.55
CA THR A 144 4.26 -18.76 9.16
C THR A 144 5.62 -18.61 8.48
N GLU A 145 6.24 -19.71 8.07
CA GLU A 145 7.54 -19.75 7.38
C GLU A 145 7.56 -18.92 6.08
N LYS A 146 6.39 -18.74 5.43
CA LYS A 146 6.28 -17.85 4.28
C LYS A 146 6.42 -16.39 4.68
N PHE A 147 5.84 -16.04 5.81
CA PHE A 147 5.88 -14.67 6.34
C PHE A 147 7.22 -14.31 6.97
N ASP A 148 8.00 -15.30 7.45
CA ASP A 148 9.35 -15.07 7.95
C ASP A 148 10.29 -14.48 6.88
N GLN A 149 9.96 -14.61 5.60
CA GLN A 149 10.68 -13.98 4.50
C GLN A 149 10.59 -12.44 4.49
N LEU A 150 9.66 -11.84 5.24
CA LEU A 150 9.56 -10.40 5.48
C LEU A 150 10.53 -9.89 6.55
N LEU A 151 11.13 -10.82 7.30
CA LEU A 151 11.86 -10.57 8.52
C LEU A 151 13.33 -10.97 8.37
N ASP A 152 14.19 -10.27 9.09
CA ASP A 152 15.57 -10.64 9.36
C ASP A 152 15.93 -10.29 10.81
N ASP A 153 17.15 -10.53 11.23
CA ASP A 153 17.60 -10.30 12.60
C ASP A 153 17.59 -8.80 13.02
N GLU A 154 17.42 -7.90 12.05
CA GLU A 154 17.38 -6.45 12.27
C GLU A 154 15.96 -5.87 12.20
N VAL A 155 14.94 -6.70 12.05
CA VAL A 155 13.54 -6.27 11.89
C VAL A 155 12.72 -6.68 13.09
N ASP A 156 12.05 -5.72 13.71
CA ASP A 156 11.11 -5.93 14.82
C ASP A 156 9.67 -6.01 14.30
N VAL A 157 9.34 -5.23 13.28
CA VAL A 157 8.00 -5.17 12.66
C VAL A 157 8.12 -5.15 11.14
N ALA A 158 7.42 -6.03 10.45
CA ALA A 158 7.26 -5.98 9.00
C ALA A 158 5.89 -5.43 8.62
N VAL A 159 5.85 -4.59 7.59
CA VAL A 159 4.60 -4.08 7.01
C VAL A 159 4.57 -4.43 5.53
N TYR A 160 3.46 -4.99 5.06
CA TYR A 160 3.27 -5.35 3.66
C TYR A 160 1.85 -5.06 3.17
N GLY A 161 1.63 -4.93 1.86
CA GLY A 161 0.36 -4.67 1.20
C GLY A 161 -0.18 -5.88 0.42
N HIS A 162 -0.53 -5.67 -0.85
CA HIS A 162 -0.76 -6.67 -1.90
C HIS A 162 -1.98 -7.59 -1.74
N VAL A 163 -2.23 -8.15 -0.55
CA VAL A 163 -3.30 -9.14 -0.36
C VAL A 163 -4.64 -8.52 0.00
N HIS A 164 -4.71 -7.21 0.15
CA HIS A 164 -5.92 -6.43 0.41
C HIS A 164 -6.73 -6.87 1.64
N LYS A 165 -6.09 -7.53 2.61
CA LYS A 165 -6.73 -8.02 3.84
C LYS A 165 -6.04 -7.44 5.07
N GLN A 166 -6.80 -6.80 5.95
CA GLN A 166 -6.27 -6.36 7.24
C GLN A 166 -5.82 -7.57 8.07
N LEU A 167 -4.57 -7.56 8.50
CA LEU A 167 -3.94 -8.67 9.20
C LEU A 167 -2.91 -8.18 10.21
N LEU A 168 -2.93 -8.77 11.39
CA LEU A 168 -1.80 -8.83 12.32
C LEU A 168 -1.46 -10.29 12.56
N ARG A 169 -0.20 -10.65 12.37
CA ARG A 169 0.32 -11.96 12.74
C ARG A 169 1.74 -11.85 13.28
N TYR A 170 2.30 -12.96 13.69
CA TYR A 170 3.65 -13.03 14.23
C TYR A 170 4.51 -13.96 13.38
N GLY A 171 5.76 -13.59 13.18
CA GLY A 171 6.81 -14.46 12.65
C GLY A 171 7.21 -15.53 13.67
N SER A 172 8.01 -16.50 13.22
CA SER A 172 8.45 -17.64 14.06
C SER A 172 9.24 -17.22 15.28
N GLN A 173 9.85 -16.04 15.29
CA GLN A 173 10.61 -15.49 16.44
C GLN A 173 9.81 -14.43 17.22
N GLY A 174 8.54 -14.22 16.90
CA GLY A 174 7.66 -13.31 17.62
C GLY A 174 7.62 -11.87 17.10
N GLN A 175 8.34 -11.54 16.01
CA GLN A 175 8.23 -10.24 15.35
C GLN A 175 6.81 -10.04 14.80
N GLN A 176 6.38 -8.78 14.77
CA GLN A 176 5.04 -8.45 14.29
C GLN A 176 5.02 -8.24 12.77
N ILE A 177 3.93 -8.68 12.13
CA ILE A 177 3.70 -8.53 10.70
C ILE A 177 2.32 -7.94 10.49
N ILE A 178 2.26 -6.79 9.81
CA ILE A 178 1.04 -5.99 9.64
C ILE A 178 0.71 -5.86 8.16
N ASN A 179 -0.56 -6.09 7.79
CA ASN A 179 -1.12 -5.68 6.52
C ASN A 179 -2.27 -4.69 6.77
N PRO A 180 -2.25 -3.48 6.20
CA PRO A 180 -3.27 -2.46 6.46
C PRO A 180 -4.59 -2.72 5.74
N GLY A 181 -4.67 -3.71 4.86
CA GLY A 181 -5.75 -3.87 3.89
C GLY A 181 -5.55 -2.98 2.67
N SER A 182 -6.59 -2.72 1.91
CA SER A 182 -6.56 -1.90 0.70
C SER A 182 -7.50 -0.70 0.83
N ILE A 183 -7.07 0.45 0.33
CA ILE A 183 -7.91 1.65 0.24
C ILE A 183 -8.91 1.51 -0.91
N GLY A 184 -8.42 1.17 -2.12
CA GLY A 184 -9.24 1.17 -3.33
C GLY A 184 -9.94 -0.14 -3.62
N MET A 185 -9.33 -1.27 -3.25
CA MET A 185 -9.81 -2.61 -3.58
C MET A 185 -9.75 -3.58 -2.39
N PRO A 186 -10.35 -3.26 -1.23
CA PRO A 186 -10.29 -4.15 -0.09
C PRO A 186 -10.84 -5.54 -0.44
N TYR A 187 -10.19 -6.59 0.09
CA TYR A 187 -10.67 -7.95 -0.11
C TYR A 187 -12.05 -8.11 0.53
N PHE A 188 -13.04 -8.41 -0.29
CA PHE A 188 -14.40 -8.62 0.13
C PHE A 188 -14.73 -10.10 0.20
N ASN A 189 -15.28 -10.54 1.34
CA ASN A 189 -16.17 -11.68 1.31
C ASN A 189 -17.52 -11.20 0.76
N TRP A 190 -18.40 -12.14 0.38
CA TRP A 190 -19.69 -11.85 -0.26
C TRP A 190 -20.57 -10.81 0.49
N GLU A 191 -20.49 -10.75 1.83
CA GLU A 191 -21.22 -9.77 2.63
C GLU A 191 -20.56 -8.38 2.62
N ALA A 192 -19.27 -8.31 2.43
CA ALA A 192 -18.52 -7.06 2.44
C ALA A 192 -18.60 -6.32 1.10
N LEU A 193 -19.01 -6.96 0.01
CA LEU A 193 -19.38 -6.27 -1.25
C LEU A 193 -20.46 -5.22 -1.04
N LYS A 194 -21.26 -5.34 0.04
CA LYS A 194 -22.29 -4.37 0.39
C LYS A 194 -21.78 -3.18 1.22
N ASN A 195 -20.56 -3.28 1.74
CA ASN A 195 -19.95 -2.27 2.61
C ASN A 195 -18.68 -1.71 1.96
N HIS A 196 -18.83 -0.89 0.94
CA HIS A 196 -17.73 -0.18 0.27
C HIS A 196 -16.95 0.68 1.28
N ARG A 197 -15.97 0.08 1.96
CA ARG A 197 -15.17 0.75 2.98
C ARG A 197 -13.70 0.63 2.65
N ALA A 198 -13.08 1.77 2.43
CA ALA A 198 -11.63 1.87 2.34
C ALA A 198 -10.97 1.38 3.62
N GLN A 199 -9.88 0.62 3.50
CA GLN A 199 -9.15 0.07 4.64
C GLN A 199 -7.75 0.67 4.72
N TYR A 200 -7.31 0.99 5.94
CA TYR A 200 -5.94 1.39 6.25
C TYR A 200 -5.63 1.04 7.70
N ALA A 201 -4.39 1.22 8.14
CA ALA A 201 -4.03 1.03 9.54
C ALA A 201 -3.39 2.31 10.11
N VAL A 202 -3.57 2.52 11.42
CA VAL A 202 -2.80 3.48 12.20
C VAL A 202 -1.97 2.72 13.21
N ILE A 203 -0.68 3.00 13.28
CA ILE A 203 0.21 2.49 14.33
C ILE A 203 0.67 3.62 15.23
N GLU A 204 0.89 3.30 16.49
CA GLU A 204 1.49 4.21 17.47
C GLU A 204 2.76 3.60 18.04
N VAL A 205 3.87 4.35 17.97
CA VAL A 205 5.19 3.91 18.47
C VAL A 205 5.64 4.86 19.57
N GLU A 206 6.00 4.30 20.71
CA GLU A 206 6.52 5.04 21.86
C GLU A 206 7.65 4.25 22.53
N ASN A 207 8.77 4.90 22.82
CA ASN A 207 9.90 4.35 23.58
C ASN A 207 10.41 2.98 23.06
N GLY A 208 10.43 2.79 21.74
CA GLY A 208 10.86 1.56 21.10
C GLY A 208 9.82 0.44 21.11
N GLU A 209 8.58 0.74 21.40
CA GLU A 209 7.48 -0.23 21.43
C GLU A 209 6.35 0.17 20.47
N LEU A 210 5.76 -0.80 19.80
CA LEU A 210 4.52 -0.66 19.05
C LEU A 210 3.34 -0.79 20.02
N VAL A 211 2.89 0.36 20.55
CA VAL A 211 1.91 0.41 21.65
C VAL A 211 0.47 0.27 21.19
N ASN A 212 0.19 0.55 19.91
CA ASN A 212 -1.15 0.41 19.34
C ASN A 212 -1.13 0.09 17.85
N ILE A 213 -2.08 -0.73 17.40
CA ILE A 213 -2.39 -0.99 16.00
C ILE A 213 -3.90 -0.87 15.82
N LEU A 214 -4.35 0.10 15.07
CA LEU A 214 -5.75 0.37 14.80
C LEU A 214 -6.10 0.12 13.34
N PHE A 215 -6.79 -0.97 13.05
CA PHE A 215 -7.35 -1.23 11.72
C PHE A 215 -8.60 -0.41 11.49
N ARG A 216 -8.58 0.43 10.47
CA ARG A 216 -9.68 1.34 10.11
C ARG A 216 -10.42 0.84 8.89
N LYS A 217 -11.76 1.07 8.89
CA LYS A 217 -12.65 0.84 7.75
C LYS A 217 -13.52 2.08 7.57
N VAL A 218 -13.26 2.84 6.54
CA VAL A 218 -13.85 4.16 6.29
C VAL A 218 -14.86 4.07 5.17
N SER A 219 -16.09 4.56 5.40
CA SER A 219 -17.09 4.68 4.34
C SER A 219 -16.76 5.85 3.44
N TYR A 220 -16.94 5.68 2.14
CA TYR A 220 -16.79 6.73 1.12
C TYR A 220 -17.91 6.61 0.09
N ASP A 221 -18.09 7.65 -0.69
CA ASP A 221 -19.05 7.67 -1.79
C ASP A 221 -18.47 6.91 -2.99
N TYR A 222 -18.89 5.67 -3.19
CA TYR A 222 -18.41 4.79 -4.26
C TYR A 222 -19.18 4.97 -5.59
N GLU A 223 -20.25 5.80 -5.56
CA GLU A 223 -21.02 6.17 -6.77
C GLU A 223 -20.53 7.48 -7.40
N ALA A 224 -19.60 8.20 -6.72
CA ALA A 224 -19.09 9.50 -7.13
C ALA A 224 -18.10 9.42 -8.32
#